data_ef0cee7996bed214343d6bbca5db4032
#
_entry.id   ef0cee7996bed214343d6bbca5db4032
#
_cell.length_a   1.000
_cell.length_b   1.000
_cell.length_c   1.000
_cell.angle_alpha   90.00
_cell.angle_beta   90.00
_cell.angle_gamma   90.00
#
_symmetry.space_group_name_H-M   'P 1'
#
loop_
_entity.id
_entity.type
_entity.pdbx_description
1 polymer ?
#
loop_
_entity_poly.entity_id
_entity_poly.type
_entity_poly.pdbx_seq_one_letter_code
_entity_poly.pdbx_strand_id
1 'polypeptide(L)'
;SVKNITAVVHPYENVRKEMQTLYDLGVRILFFCGGETFLWRDGEKTLRDLVIEAKQMGFLIVNVVTNGTFPIDLPEADLILLSLDGDRERHNTIRGNTYDTILHNISNATADNICFYMAINQINKDYVDHVCRLARDTDHVKAVSFNFHTPYPDTKELALSKEEKAQCCDTIKRMMDEGCPVFNLKSAFPYLIENK
;
A
#
# COMPACT_ATOMS: atom_id res chain seq x y z
N SER A 1 9.09 1.84 12.79
CA SER A 1 10.15 2.27 11.87
C SER A 1 11.32 1.31 12.00
N VAL A 2 11.73 0.70 10.90
CA VAL A 2 12.91 -0.18 10.87
C VAL A 2 14.14 0.71 11.01
N LYS A 3 14.58 0.93 12.25
CA LYS A 3 15.84 1.62 12.54
C LYS A 3 16.97 0.63 12.26
N ASN A 4 17.93 1.04 11.42
CA ASN A 4 19.21 0.36 11.12
C ASN A 4 19.17 -0.79 10.08
N ILE A 5 18.37 -0.69 9.02
CA ILE A 5 18.66 -1.45 7.81
C ILE A 5 19.52 -0.57 6.90
N THR A 6 20.72 -1.02 6.60
CA THR A 6 21.51 -0.44 5.50
C THR A 6 20.67 -0.64 4.23
N ALA A 7 20.28 0.45 3.59
CA ALA A 7 19.54 0.36 2.34
C ALA A 7 20.40 -0.34 1.30
N VAL A 8 19.99 -1.53 0.89
CA VAL A 8 20.63 -2.26 -0.21
C VAL A 8 19.82 -1.96 -1.47
N VAL A 9 20.47 -1.29 -2.43
CA VAL A 9 19.92 -1.12 -3.76
C VAL A 9 20.32 -2.34 -4.59
N HIS A 10 19.34 -3.14 -4.99
CA HIS A 10 19.57 -4.28 -5.87
C HIS A 10 19.81 -3.78 -7.30
N PRO A 11 20.89 -4.21 -7.99
CA PRO A 11 21.12 -3.86 -9.38
C PRO A 11 19.97 -4.30 -10.30
N TYR A 12 19.72 -3.54 -11.37
CA TYR A 12 18.65 -3.80 -12.33
C TYR A 12 18.68 -5.24 -12.85
N GLU A 13 19.84 -5.72 -13.27
CA GLU A 13 19.98 -7.07 -13.82
C GLU A 13 19.64 -8.17 -12.79
N ASN A 14 19.91 -7.94 -11.52
CA ASN A 14 19.55 -8.88 -10.46
C ASN A 14 18.02 -8.94 -10.27
N VAL A 15 17.36 -7.76 -10.20
CA VAL A 15 15.91 -7.68 -10.09
C VAL A 15 15.24 -8.31 -11.32
N ARG A 16 15.76 -8.02 -12.52
CA ARG A 16 15.27 -8.59 -13.78
C ARG A 16 15.38 -10.12 -13.78
N LYS A 17 16.51 -10.66 -13.32
CA LYS A 17 16.72 -12.12 -13.23
C LYS A 17 15.77 -12.77 -12.22
N GLU A 18 15.52 -12.12 -11.08
CA GLU A 18 14.55 -12.61 -10.10
C GLU A 18 13.12 -12.59 -10.68
N MET A 19 12.72 -11.53 -11.36
CA MET A 19 11.44 -11.46 -12.06
C MET A 19 11.29 -12.61 -13.07
N GLN A 20 12.32 -12.87 -13.89
CA GLN A 20 12.28 -13.98 -14.85
C GLN A 20 12.11 -15.33 -14.12
N THR A 21 12.84 -15.56 -13.04
CA THR A 21 12.71 -16.78 -12.24
C THR A 21 11.30 -16.95 -11.69
N LEU A 22 10.70 -15.88 -11.14
CA LEU A 22 9.33 -15.92 -10.65
C LEU A 22 8.32 -16.19 -11.76
N TYR A 23 8.51 -15.57 -12.92
CA TYR A 23 7.66 -15.78 -14.09
C TYR A 23 7.70 -17.25 -14.57
N ASP A 24 8.89 -17.83 -14.65
CA ASP A 24 9.11 -19.23 -15.07
C ASP A 24 8.49 -20.22 -14.07
N LEU A 25 8.42 -19.86 -12.77
CA LEU A 25 7.71 -20.60 -11.72
C LEU A 25 6.18 -20.43 -11.77
N GLY A 26 5.66 -19.66 -12.71
CA GLY A 26 4.21 -19.47 -12.88
C GLY A 26 3.63 -18.27 -12.12
N VAL A 27 4.43 -17.44 -11.48
CA VAL A 27 3.95 -16.19 -10.84
C VAL A 27 3.48 -15.22 -11.92
N ARG A 28 2.30 -14.61 -11.73
CA ARG A 28 1.70 -13.66 -12.69
C ARG A 28 1.30 -12.34 -12.05
N ILE A 29 1.37 -12.23 -10.74
CA ILE A 29 1.09 -11.01 -9.98
C ILE A 29 2.39 -10.61 -9.28
N LEU A 30 2.86 -9.40 -9.51
CA LEU A 30 4.10 -8.87 -8.95
C LEU A 30 3.82 -7.64 -8.11
N PHE A 31 4.50 -7.54 -6.97
CA PHE A 31 4.50 -6.35 -6.12
C PHE A 31 5.92 -5.86 -5.93
N PHE A 32 6.20 -4.64 -6.39
CA PHE A 32 7.41 -3.93 -5.98
C PHE A 32 7.17 -3.28 -4.62
N CYS A 33 7.91 -3.73 -3.62
CA CYS A 33 7.89 -3.20 -2.26
C CYS A 33 9.32 -3.09 -1.70
N GLY A 34 9.48 -2.20 -0.72
CA GLY A 34 10.78 -1.96 -0.11
C GLY A 34 10.70 -0.84 0.91
N GLY A 35 11.77 -0.09 1.11
CA GLY A 35 11.75 1.13 1.93
C GLY A 35 10.85 2.20 1.29
N GLU A 36 11.32 2.79 0.19
CA GLU A 36 10.52 3.63 -0.71
C GLU A 36 10.89 3.29 -2.15
N THR A 37 9.94 2.75 -2.88
CA THR A 37 10.17 2.20 -4.21
C THR A 37 10.48 3.25 -5.27
N PHE A 38 9.90 4.45 -5.16
CA PHE A 38 10.17 5.56 -6.08
C PHE A 38 11.60 6.12 -5.96
N LEU A 39 12.35 5.75 -4.91
CA LEU A 39 13.77 6.09 -4.78
C LEU A 39 14.69 5.11 -5.53
N TRP A 40 14.17 3.95 -5.95
CA TRP A 40 15.02 2.94 -6.55
C TRP A 40 15.61 3.44 -7.88
N ARG A 41 16.93 3.33 -8.01
CA ARG A 41 17.69 3.67 -9.21
C ARG A 41 18.91 2.77 -9.34
N ASP A 42 19.27 2.47 -10.60
CA ASP A 42 20.53 1.84 -10.98
C ASP A 42 21.03 2.50 -12.26
N GLY A 43 22.00 3.41 -12.13
CA GLY A 43 22.41 4.32 -13.20
C GLY A 43 21.22 5.18 -13.67
N GLU A 44 20.87 5.08 -14.94
CA GLU A 44 19.72 5.77 -15.54
C GLU A 44 18.40 5.00 -15.37
N LYS A 45 18.46 3.74 -14.95
CA LYS A 45 17.28 2.90 -14.70
C LYS A 45 16.50 3.33 -13.47
N THR A 46 15.19 3.32 -13.56
CA THR A 46 14.25 3.72 -12.52
C THR A 46 13.24 2.62 -12.25
N LEU A 47 12.37 2.80 -11.23
CA LEU A 47 11.25 1.92 -10.97
C LEU A 47 10.36 1.72 -12.22
N ARG A 48 10.16 2.77 -13.03
CA ARG A 48 9.38 2.69 -14.27
C ARG A 48 9.94 1.65 -15.24
N ASP A 49 11.27 1.58 -15.40
CA ASP A 49 11.90 0.57 -16.25
C ASP A 49 11.62 -0.84 -15.76
N LEU A 50 11.63 -1.07 -14.44
CA LEU A 50 11.30 -2.37 -13.87
C LEU A 50 9.82 -2.75 -14.08
N VAL A 51 8.91 -1.79 -13.93
CA VAL A 51 7.47 -2.02 -14.17
C VAL A 51 7.22 -2.37 -15.64
N ILE A 52 7.81 -1.62 -16.57
CA ILE A 52 7.71 -1.87 -18.01
C ILE A 52 8.30 -3.25 -18.37
N GLU A 53 9.47 -3.58 -17.84
CA GLU A 53 10.12 -4.89 -18.04
C GLU A 53 9.24 -6.04 -17.54
N ALA A 54 8.65 -5.90 -16.34
CA ALA A 54 7.73 -6.90 -15.79
C ALA A 54 6.50 -7.11 -16.71
N LYS A 55 5.93 -6.03 -17.23
CA LYS A 55 4.82 -6.11 -18.20
C LYS A 55 5.25 -6.81 -19.50
N GLN A 56 6.43 -6.51 -20.01
CA GLN A 56 7.00 -7.12 -21.22
C GLN A 56 7.29 -8.62 -21.02
N MET A 57 7.69 -9.03 -19.81
CA MET A 57 7.83 -10.44 -19.44
C MET A 57 6.50 -11.20 -19.43
N GLY A 58 5.35 -10.50 -19.33
CA GLY A 58 4.01 -11.09 -19.32
C GLY A 58 3.38 -11.24 -17.93
N PHE A 59 3.87 -10.53 -16.91
CA PHE A 59 3.12 -10.43 -15.65
C PHE A 59 1.77 -9.76 -15.92
N LEU A 60 0.70 -10.35 -15.42
CA LEU A 60 -0.68 -9.89 -15.65
C LEU A 60 -0.99 -8.65 -14.78
N ILE A 61 -0.45 -8.62 -13.57
CA ILE A 61 -0.64 -7.53 -12.62
C ILE A 61 0.72 -7.15 -12.05
N VAL A 62 1.06 -5.86 -12.16
CA VAL A 62 2.28 -5.28 -11.60
C VAL A 62 1.90 -4.11 -10.70
N ASN A 63 2.02 -4.32 -9.40
CA ASN A 63 1.67 -3.35 -8.37
C ASN A 63 2.93 -2.75 -7.73
N VAL A 64 2.78 -1.55 -7.21
CA VAL A 64 3.86 -0.83 -6.51
C VAL A 64 3.37 -0.37 -5.14
N VAL A 65 4.19 -0.51 -4.12
CA VAL A 65 3.92 0.00 -2.76
C VAL A 65 4.79 1.21 -2.49
N THR A 66 4.19 2.30 -2.02
CA THR A 66 4.90 3.56 -1.72
C THR A 66 4.41 4.19 -0.43
N ASN A 67 5.26 5.00 0.20
CA ASN A 67 4.87 5.90 1.28
C ASN A 67 4.23 7.20 0.78
N GLY A 68 4.24 7.46 -0.54
CA GLY A 68 3.61 8.60 -1.17
C GLY A 68 4.33 9.94 -1.03
N THR A 69 5.56 9.95 -0.51
CA THR A 69 6.31 11.20 -0.28
C THR A 69 7.03 11.73 -1.52
N PHE A 70 7.00 10.98 -2.63
CA PHE A 70 7.55 11.36 -3.93
C PHE A 70 6.45 11.57 -4.95
N PRO A 71 6.70 12.34 -6.04
CA PRO A 71 5.74 12.51 -7.12
C PRO A 71 5.26 11.16 -7.67
N ILE A 72 3.94 11.01 -7.84
CA ILE A 72 3.30 9.77 -8.29
C ILE A 72 3.09 9.88 -9.81
N ASP A 73 4.09 9.46 -10.55
CA ASP A 73 4.07 9.43 -12.01
C ASP A 73 4.48 8.04 -12.51
N LEU A 74 3.53 7.08 -12.45
CA LEU A 74 3.76 5.70 -12.88
C LEU A 74 2.46 5.08 -13.42
N PRO A 75 1.95 5.59 -14.55
CA PRO A 75 0.71 5.08 -15.17
C PRO A 75 0.85 3.64 -15.69
N GLU A 76 2.08 3.13 -15.85
CA GLU A 76 2.33 1.76 -16.30
C GLU A 76 2.03 0.71 -15.23
N ALA A 77 2.02 1.07 -13.93
CA ALA A 77 1.61 0.15 -12.87
C ALA A 77 0.10 -0.09 -12.88
N ASP A 78 -0.34 -1.31 -12.58
CA ASP A 78 -1.77 -1.61 -12.49
C ASP A 78 -2.38 -0.96 -11.24
N LEU A 79 -1.65 -0.96 -10.12
CA LEU A 79 -2.08 -0.35 -8.88
C LEU A 79 -0.89 0.19 -8.09
N ILE A 80 -1.04 1.40 -7.57
CA ILE A 80 -0.09 2.01 -6.63
C ILE A 80 -0.72 1.97 -5.23
N LEU A 81 -0.23 1.05 -4.38
CA LEU A 81 -0.64 0.94 -2.98
C LEU A 81 0.07 2.01 -2.17
N LEU A 82 -0.64 3.08 -1.87
CA LEU A 82 -0.13 4.24 -1.16
C LEU A 82 -0.51 4.17 0.31
N SER A 83 0.50 4.19 1.17
CA SER A 83 0.31 4.09 2.61
C SER A 83 -0.35 5.35 3.19
N LEU A 84 -1.57 5.21 3.74
CA LEU A 84 -2.28 6.29 4.43
C LEU A 84 -2.99 5.73 5.68
N ASP A 85 -2.57 6.18 6.87
CA ASP A 85 -2.93 5.54 8.14
C ASP A 85 -3.87 6.39 9.01
N GLY A 86 -4.87 7.02 8.42
CA GLY A 86 -5.90 7.79 9.11
C GLY A 86 -6.03 9.22 8.64
N ASP A 87 -6.54 10.10 9.50
CA ASP A 87 -6.53 11.54 9.30
C ASP A 87 -5.11 12.12 9.45
N ARG A 88 -4.96 13.42 9.28
CA ARG A 88 -3.66 14.12 9.38
C ARG A 88 -2.93 13.82 10.69
N GLU A 89 -3.63 13.86 11.81
CA GLU A 89 -3.02 13.69 13.13
C GLU A 89 -2.54 12.25 13.34
N ARG A 90 -3.37 11.26 13.00
CA ARG A 90 -3.05 9.82 13.16
C ARG A 90 -1.97 9.39 12.19
N HIS A 91 -2.12 9.78 10.93
CA HIS A 91 -1.09 9.50 9.92
C HIS A 91 0.28 10.08 10.34
N ASN A 92 0.31 11.36 10.73
CA ASN A 92 1.55 12.02 11.12
C ASN A 92 2.15 11.42 12.40
N THR A 93 1.34 10.94 13.33
CA THR A 93 1.81 10.23 14.53
C THR A 93 2.50 8.91 14.16
N ILE A 94 1.96 8.18 13.18
CA ILE A 94 2.47 6.86 12.76
C ILE A 94 3.67 6.99 11.81
N ARG A 95 3.62 7.91 10.84
CA ARG A 95 4.56 8.00 9.72
C ARG A 95 5.39 9.28 9.64
N GLY A 96 5.25 10.17 10.63
CA GLY A 96 5.88 11.49 10.59
C GLY A 96 5.05 12.48 9.74
N ASN A 97 5.49 13.73 9.68
CA ASN A 97 4.74 14.84 9.07
C ASN A 97 4.70 14.76 7.54
N THR A 98 4.05 13.72 6.99
CA THR A 98 4.00 13.44 5.55
C THR A 98 2.62 13.58 4.93
N TYR A 99 1.56 13.70 5.72
CA TYR A 99 0.17 13.71 5.24
C TYR A 99 -0.09 14.74 4.12
N ASP A 100 0.32 15.99 4.33
CA ASP A 100 0.09 17.06 3.36
C ASP A 100 0.90 16.88 2.08
N THR A 101 2.14 16.39 2.20
CA THR A 101 2.98 16.03 1.06
C THR A 101 2.33 14.93 0.22
N ILE A 102 1.75 13.92 0.87
CA ILE A 102 1.06 12.83 0.20
C ILE A 102 -0.16 13.35 -0.57
N LEU A 103 -1.03 14.14 0.06
CA LEU A 103 -2.20 14.68 -0.63
C LEU A 103 -1.82 15.60 -1.79
N HIS A 104 -0.75 16.40 -1.63
CA HIS A 104 -0.22 17.21 -2.72
C HIS A 104 0.29 16.33 -3.89
N ASN A 105 1.02 15.25 -3.60
CA ASN A 105 1.51 14.35 -4.64
C ASN A 105 0.35 13.61 -5.36
N ILE A 106 -0.71 13.25 -4.64
CA ILE A 106 -1.91 12.65 -5.23
C ILE A 106 -2.61 13.64 -6.17
N SER A 107 -2.80 14.89 -5.73
CA SER A 107 -3.48 15.91 -6.55
C SER A 107 -2.73 16.27 -7.85
N ASN A 108 -1.45 15.92 -7.95
CA ASN A 108 -0.61 16.10 -9.13
C ASN A 108 -0.28 14.77 -9.84
N ALA A 109 -0.93 13.67 -9.46
CA ALA A 109 -0.70 12.37 -10.08
C ALA A 109 -1.12 12.37 -11.56
N THR A 110 -0.43 11.57 -12.37
CA THR A 110 -0.67 11.49 -13.83
C THR A 110 -1.62 10.37 -14.23
N ALA A 111 -1.98 9.50 -13.30
CA ALA A 111 -2.85 8.34 -13.56
C ALA A 111 -3.80 8.03 -12.40
N ASP A 112 -4.91 7.41 -12.76
CA ASP A 112 -6.01 7.02 -11.87
C ASP A 112 -5.82 5.59 -11.35
N ASN A 113 -4.67 5.27 -10.75
CA ASN A 113 -4.35 3.91 -10.30
C ASN A 113 -3.90 3.85 -8.83
N ILE A 114 -4.27 4.84 -8.02
CA ILE A 114 -3.89 4.90 -6.61
C ILE A 114 -4.92 4.14 -5.77
N CYS A 115 -4.42 3.30 -4.86
CA CYS A 115 -5.19 2.65 -3.81
C CYS A 115 -4.61 3.05 -2.45
N PHE A 116 -5.40 3.64 -1.56
CA PHE A 116 -4.96 3.83 -0.20
C PHE A 116 -4.75 2.46 0.48
N TYR A 117 -3.66 2.33 1.20
CA TYR A 117 -3.35 1.14 1.98
C TYR A 117 -3.16 1.51 3.44
N MET A 118 -4.10 1.10 4.28
CA MET A 118 -4.11 1.41 5.71
C MET A 118 -3.79 0.16 6.53
N ALA A 119 -2.74 0.25 7.37
CA ALA A 119 -2.44 -0.74 8.40
C ALA A 119 -3.14 -0.37 9.70
N ILE A 120 -4.28 -1.00 9.98
CA ILE A 120 -5.11 -0.70 11.16
C ILE A 120 -4.40 -1.17 12.43
N ASN A 121 -4.30 -0.28 13.41
CA ASN A 121 -3.67 -0.49 14.71
C ASN A 121 -4.37 0.30 15.80
N GLN A 122 -3.89 0.25 17.06
CA GLN A 122 -4.51 0.93 18.20
C GLN A 122 -4.62 2.46 18.05
N ILE A 123 -3.76 3.10 17.23
CA ILE A 123 -3.74 4.56 17.06
C ILE A 123 -4.85 5.01 16.09
N ASN A 124 -5.16 4.19 15.06
CA ASN A 124 -5.98 4.60 13.92
C ASN A 124 -7.25 3.77 13.69
N LYS A 125 -7.55 2.77 14.53
CA LYS A 125 -8.71 1.86 14.36
C LYS A 125 -10.07 2.57 14.22
N ASP A 126 -10.21 3.73 14.86
CA ASP A 126 -11.45 4.52 14.84
C ASP A 126 -11.57 5.44 13.61
N TYR A 127 -10.58 5.40 12.69
CA TYR A 127 -10.51 6.25 11.50
C TYR A 127 -10.69 5.49 10.18
N VAL A 128 -11.11 4.25 10.23
CA VAL A 128 -11.40 3.40 9.06
C VAL A 128 -12.41 4.07 8.12
N ASP A 129 -13.51 4.58 8.67
CA ASP A 129 -14.55 5.24 7.90
C ASP A 129 -14.08 6.57 7.28
N HIS A 130 -13.22 7.32 8.01
CA HIS A 130 -12.59 8.54 7.48
C HIS A 130 -11.76 8.23 6.22
N VAL A 131 -10.90 7.21 6.27
CA VAL A 131 -10.05 6.84 5.12
C VAL A 131 -10.89 6.30 3.95
N CYS A 132 -11.98 5.58 4.23
CA CYS A 132 -12.94 5.16 3.21
C CYS A 132 -13.55 6.35 2.46
N ARG A 133 -14.04 7.36 3.20
CA ARG A 133 -14.62 8.57 2.60
C ARG A 133 -13.56 9.37 1.85
N LEU A 134 -12.38 9.52 2.44
CA LEU A 134 -11.27 10.21 1.78
C LEU A 134 -10.91 9.53 0.44
N ALA A 135 -10.87 8.18 0.39
CA ALA A 135 -10.62 7.46 -0.86
C ALA A 135 -11.71 7.70 -1.91
N ARG A 136 -12.97 7.78 -1.51
CA ARG A 136 -14.09 8.07 -2.41
C ARG A 136 -14.03 9.50 -2.97
N ASP A 137 -13.62 10.46 -2.13
CA ASP A 137 -13.75 11.89 -2.38
C ASP A 137 -12.41 12.51 -2.92
N THR A 138 -11.36 11.69 -3.13
CA THR A 138 -10.05 12.13 -3.61
C THR A 138 -9.84 11.69 -5.07
N ASP A 139 -9.57 12.65 -5.95
CA ASP A 139 -9.22 12.37 -7.34
C ASP A 139 -7.99 11.46 -7.45
N HIS A 140 -7.88 10.69 -8.54
CA HIS A 140 -6.84 9.69 -8.81
C HIS A 140 -6.81 8.48 -7.86
N VAL A 141 -7.62 8.48 -6.76
CA VAL A 141 -7.77 7.34 -5.86
C VAL A 141 -8.96 6.50 -6.29
N LYS A 142 -8.71 5.22 -6.60
CA LYS A 142 -9.76 4.29 -7.08
C LYS A 142 -10.19 3.29 -6.03
N ALA A 143 -9.39 3.12 -4.98
CA ALA A 143 -9.72 2.13 -3.95
C ALA A 143 -9.05 2.47 -2.61
N VAL A 144 -9.51 1.78 -1.57
CA VAL A 144 -8.82 1.65 -0.29
C VAL A 144 -8.73 0.18 0.10
N SER A 145 -7.58 -0.24 0.59
CA SER A 145 -7.34 -1.58 1.12
C SER A 145 -6.88 -1.51 2.57
N PHE A 146 -7.40 -2.42 3.38
CA PHE A 146 -7.13 -2.50 4.80
C PHE A 146 -6.39 -3.79 5.15
N ASN A 147 -5.42 -3.68 6.05
CA ASN A 147 -4.82 -4.81 6.72
C ASN A 147 -4.69 -4.48 8.21
N PHE A 148 -4.52 -5.49 9.06
CA PHE A 148 -4.23 -5.27 10.47
C PHE A 148 -2.73 -5.28 10.71
N HIS A 149 -2.29 -4.40 11.62
CA HIS A 149 -0.90 -4.37 12.06
C HIS A 149 -0.47 -5.75 12.59
N THR A 150 0.62 -6.27 12.03
CA THR A 150 1.28 -7.48 12.55
C THR A 150 2.23 -7.06 13.68
N PRO A 151 2.00 -7.51 14.92
CA PRO A 151 2.81 -7.08 16.04
C PRO A 151 4.22 -7.66 15.98
N TYR A 152 5.21 -6.79 16.10
CA TYR A 152 6.61 -7.13 16.35
C TYR A 152 6.94 -6.96 17.84
N PRO A 153 8.08 -7.45 18.35
CA PRO A 153 8.44 -7.34 19.77
C PRO A 153 8.37 -5.92 20.33
N ASP A 154 8.70 -4.91 19.52
CA ASP A 154 8.73 -3.48 19.83
C ASP A 154 7.44 -2.72 19.47
N THR A 155 6.42 -3.38 18.97
CA THR A 155 5.15 -2.78 18.54
C THR A 155 3.91 -3.57 18.99
N LYS A 156 4.06 -4.40 20.02
CA LYS A 156 2.97 -5.24 20.54
C LYS A 156 1.78 -4.44 21.02
N GLU A 157 2.01 -3.27 21.57
CA GLU A 157 0.99 -2.34 22.07
C GLU A 157 0.09 -1.78 20.96
N LEU A 158 0.53 -1.88 19.70
CA LEU A 158 -0.26 -1.47 18.54
C LEU A 158 -1.20 -2.55 18.03
N ALA A 159 -1.09 -3.78 18.53
CA ALA A 159 -1.93 -4.89 18.12
C ALA A 159 -3.37 -4.72 18.57
N LEU A 160 -4.32 -5.13 17.73
CA LEU A 160 -5.74 -5.17 18.05
C LEU A 160 -6.13 -6.55 18.61
N SER A 161 -7.09 -6.55 19.52
CA SER A 161 -7.80 -7.76 19.95
C SER A 161 -8.67 -8.32 18.80
N LYS A 162 -9.18 -9.54 18.95
CA LYS A 162 -10.10 -10.12 17.97
C LYS A 162 -11.40 -9.32 17.89
N GLU A 163 -11.90 -8.85 19.02
CA GLU A 163 -13.11 -8.05 19.13
C GLU A 163 -12.94 -6.70 18.41
N GLU A 164 -11.82 -6.02 18.63
CA GLU A 164 -11.50 -4.77 17.94
C GLU A 164 -11.36 -4.97 16.43
N LYS A 165 -10.71 -6.06 15.98
CA LYS A 165 -10.63 -6.40 14.56
C LYS A 165 -12.01 -6.66 13.96
N ALA A 166 -12.89 -7.36 14.68
CA ALA A 166 -14.26 -7.59 14.24
C ALA A 166 -15.02 -6.27 14.06
N GLN A 167 -14.90 -5.35 15.02
CA GLN A 167 -15.52 -4.01 14.94
C GLN A 167 -14.99 -3.22 13.72
N CYS A 168 -13.69 -3.24 13.46
CA CYS A 168 -13.13 -2.62 12.27
C CYS A 168 -13.68 -3.26 10.99
N CYS A 169 -13.76 -4.59 10.93
CA CYS A 169 -14.33 -5.30 9.78
C CYS A 169 -15.80 -4.95 9.55
N ASP A 170 -16.60 -4.79 10.63
CA ASP A 170 -17.99 -4.38 10.51
C ASP A 170 -18.12 -2.93 10.01
N THR A 171 -17.23 -2.03 10.46
CA THR A 171 -17.12 -0.68 9.91
C THR A 171 -16.78 -0.72 8.42
N ILE A 172 -15.78 -1.52 8.00
CA ILE A 172 -15.41 -1.67 6.59
C ILE A 172 -16.59 -2.17 5.76
N LYS A 173 -17.31 -3.22 6.23
CA LYS A 173 -18.51 -3.73 5.53
C LYS A 173 -19.58 -2.66 5.36
N ARG A 174 -19.85 -1.88 6.41
CA ARG A 174 -20.80 -0.77 6.35
C ARG A 174 -20.38 0.25 5.29
N MET A 175 -19.09 0.63 5.26
CA MET A 175 -18.57 1.57 4.26
C MET A 175 -18.67 1.01 2.83
N MET A 176 -18.47 -0.31 2.65
CA MET A 176 -18.71 -0.96 1.35
C MET A 176 -20.18 -0.87 0.94
N ASP A 177 -21.11 -1.07 1.88
CA ASP A 177 -22.55 -0.99 1.62
C ASP A 177 -23.00 0.47 1.35
N GLU A 178 -22.28 1.46 1.88
CA GLU A 178 -22.41 2.89 1.58
C GLU A 178 -21.75 3.30 0.22
N GLY A 179 -21.18 2.36 -0.52
CA GLY A 179 -20.60 2.59 -1.85
C GLY A 179 -19.15 3.13 -1.83
N CYS A 180 -18.44 3.04 -0.71
CA CYS A 180 -17.01 3.38 -0.70
C CYS A 180 -16.18 2.33 -1.45
N PRO A 181 -15.12 2.74 -2.18
CA PRO A 181 -14.36 1.87 -3.07
C PRO A 181 -13.36 0.99 -2.30
N VAL A 182 -13.87 0.07 -1.48
CA VAL A 182 -13.04 -0.85 -0.69
C VAL A 182 -12.60 -2.03 -1.54
N PHE A 183 -11.30 -2.30 -1.58
CA PHE A 183 -10.69 -3.37 -2.36
C PHE A 183 -10.75 -4.74 -1.67
N ASN A 184 -10.88 -4.78 -0.34
CA ASN A 184 -10.95 -6.02 0.42
C ASN A 184 -12.17 -6.86 0.05
N LEU A 185 -12.01 -8.17 0.00
CA LEU A 185 -13.13 -9.11 -0.16
C LEU A 185 -13.82 -9.34 1.18
N LYS A 186 -15.15 -9.23 1.23
CA LYS A 186 -15.95 -9.53 2.45
C LYS A 186 -15.67 -10.95 2.98
N SER A 187 -15.40 -11.90 2.10
CA SER A 187 -15.05 -13.29 2.46
C SER A 187 -13.70 -13.45 3.15
N ALA A 188 -12.80 -12.45 3.03
CA ALA A 188 -11.49 -12.49 3.68
C ALA A 188 -11.53 -12.04 5.16
N PHE A 189 -12.57 -11.32 5.60
CA PHE A 189 -12.62 -10.76 6.96
C PHE A 189 -12.51 -11.80 8.08
N PRO A 190 -13.17 -12.98 8.03
CA PRO A 190 -12.99 -13.98 9.08
C PRO A 190 -11.53 -14.41 9.24
N TYR A 191 -10.78 -14.51 8.13
CA TYR A 191 -9.36 -14.88 8.16
C TYR A 191 -8.48 -13.75 8.71
N LEU A 192 -8.80 -12.50 8.39
CA LEU A 192 -8.09 -11.32 8.91
C LEU A 192 -8.27 -11.17 10.44
N ILE A 193 -9.46 -11.48 10.95
CA ILE A 193 -9.76 -11.46 12.39
C ILE A 193 -8.97 -12.54 13.12
N GLU A 194 -8.90 -13.73 12.55
CA GLU A 194 -8.24 -14.91 13.12
C GLU A 194 -6.72 -14.95 12.91
N ASN A 195 -6.13 -14.05 12.11
CA ASN A 195 -4.74 -14.08 11.63
C ASN A 195 -4.39 -15.42 10.91
N LYS A 196 -5.27 -15.90 10.05
CA LYS A 196 -5.09 -17.12 9.26
C LYS A 196 -4.74 -16.82 7.81
#